data_e88ff01b5236fdb25b69b3c0193aa86e
#
_entry.id   e88ff01b5236fdb25b69b3c0193aa86e
#
_cell.length_a   1.000
_cell.length_b   1.000
_cell.length_c   1.000
_cell.angle_alpha   90.00
_cell.angle_beta   90.00
_cell.angle_gamma   90.00
#
_symmetry.space_group_name_H-M   'P 1'
#
loop_
_entity.id
_entity.type
_entity.pdbx_description
1 polymer ?
#
loop_
_entity_poly.entity_id
_entity_poly.type
_entity_poly.pdbx_seq_one_letter_code
_entity_poly.pdbx_strand_id
1 'polypeptide(L)'
;MVYLKNYSVILLLLTTLPLLATARNDDWRLVWSDEFNTEGRLSPSVWNYEQGYVRNEEAQWYQPDNAVCKGGFLVIEARKERNRQNPLYIPGSNDWRKEREFIEYTSSSVTTAGKKEFLYGRFEVRARIPVAKGAWPAIWTLGSNMEWPSCGEIDIMEYYQIKGVPHILANAAWGTDKQWGAKWNSKATPYIHFTEKDPEWASKFHIWRMDWDEEVIKLYLDDEL
;
A
#
# COMPACT_ATOMS: atom_id res chain seq x y z
N MET A 1 -8.63 3.22 5.85
CA MET A 1 -9.40 2.99 7.10
C MET A 1 -8.96 1.68 7.71
N VAL A 2 -8.90 1.60 9.01
CA VAL A 2 -8.56 0.37 9.74
C VAL A 2 -9.68 0.05 10.72
N TYR A 3 -10.12 -1.20 10.72
CA TYR A 3 -11.22 -1.69 11.54
C TYR A 3 -10.77 -2.90 12.36
N LEU A 4 -11.24 -3.01 13.60
CA LEU A 4 -11.06 -4.18 14.45
C LEU A 4 -12.38 -4.93 14.62
N LYS A 5 -12.31 -6.25 14.71
CA LYS A 5 -13.48 -7.09 15.04
C LYS A 5 -14.00 -6.79 16.44
N ASN A 6 -15.32 -6.71 16.58
CA ASN A 6 -15.96 -6.66 17.88
C ASN A 6 -16.16 -8.09 18.40
N TYR A 7 -15.51 -8.44 19.51
CA TYR A 7 -15.80 -9.66 20.24
C TYR A 7 -16.88 -9.35 21.29
N SER A 8 -18.14 -9.70 21.00
CA SER A 8 -19.23 -9.60 21.98
C SER A 8 -19.28 -10.89 22.80
N VAL A 9 -19.09 -10.76 24.11
CA VAL A 9 -19.41 -11.85 25.06
C VAL A 9 -20.93 -11.89 25.19
N ILE A 10 -21.57 -12.89 24.61
CA ILE A 10 -23.02 -13.10 24.71
C ILE A 10 -23.34 -13.77 26.05
N LEU A 11 -23.93 -12.98 26.95
CA LEU A 11 -24.61 -13.52 28.13
C LEU A 11 -26.04 -13.95 27.69
N LEU A 12 -26.31 -15.24 27.66
CA LEU A 12 -27.60 -15.79 27.21
C LEU A 12 -28.68 -15.44 28.24
N LEU A 13 -29.56 -14.51 27.92
CA LEU A 13 -30.87 -14.35 28.57
C LEU A 13 -31.95 -14.67 27.54
N LEU A 14 -32.66 -15.80 27.79
CA LEU A 14 -33.81 -16.26 27.00
C LEU A 14 -34.99 -15.30 27.19
N THR A 15 -35.39 -14.58 26.16
CA THR A 15 -36.76 -14.06 26.01
C THR A 15 -37.15 -14.01 24.53
N THR A 16 -38.43 -14.28 24.29
CA THR A 16 -39.12 -14.61 23.05
C THR A 16 -39.17 -13.50 22.00
N LEU A 17 -39.09 -13.91 20.72
CA LEU A 17 -39.05 -13.21 19.44
C LEU A 17 -40.02 -12.04 19.23
N PRO A 18 -39.62 -11.09 18.32
CA PRO A 18 -40.13 -11.13 16.96
C PRO A 18 -38.99 -11.06 15.89
N LEU A 19 -39.28 -11.64 14.74
CA LEU A 19 -38.48 -11.63 13.51
C LEU A 19 -38.21 -10.20 13.07
N LEU A 20 -37.03 -9.72 13.26
CA LEU A 20 -36.54 -8.46 12.68
C LEU A 20 -35.43 -8.80 11.67
N ALA A 21 -35.52 -8.13 10.53
CA ALA A 21 -34.58 -8.19 9.43
C ALA A 21 -33.13 -8.30 9.93
N THR A 22 -32.39 -9.26 9.40
CA THR A 22 -30.96 -9.39 9.63
C THR A 22 -30.26 -8.11 9.15
N ALA A 23 -30.11 -7.14 10.04
CA ALA A 23 -29.04 -6.16 9.90
C ALA A 23 -27.75 -7.00 9.77
N ARG A 24 -27.00 -6.84 8.68
CA ARG A 24 -25.61 -7.28 8.63
C ARG A 24 -24.94 -6.69 9.87
N ASN A 25 -24.70 -7.53 10.85
CA ASN A 25 -23.87 -7.16 11.98
C ASN A 25 -22.47 -6.98 11.37
N ASP A 26 -22.11 -5.74 11.10
CA ASP A 26 -20.75 -5.41 10.71
C ASP A 26 -19.93 -5.53 12.00
N ASP A 27 -19.30 -6.70 12.19
CA ASP A 27 -18.47 -6.99 13.38
C ASP A 27 -17.20 -6.11 13.46
N TRP A 28 -17.10 -5.13 12.57
CA TRP A 28 -15.95 -4.24 12.46
C TRP A 28 -16.21 -2.87 13.08
N ARG A 29 -15.28 -2.41 13.91
CA ARG A 29 -15.27 -1.06 14.47
C ARG A 29 -14.14 -0.26 13.84
N LEU A 30 -14.45 0.90 13.26
CA LEU A 30 -13.44 1.86 12.80
C LEU A 30 -12.59 2.33 13.98
N VAL A 31 -11.28 2.17 13.89
CA VAL A 31 -10.30 2.56 14.90
C VAL A 31 -9.40 3.69 14.43
N TRP A 32 -9.20 3.82 13.13
CA TRP A 32 -8.41 4.88 12.53
C TRP A 32 -8.80 5.10 11.07
N SER A 33 -8.79 6.38 10.64
CA SER A 33 -8.85 6.76 9.23
C SER A 33 -8.07 8.04 8.98
N ASP A 34 -7.66 8.23 7.74
CA ASP A 34 -7.22 9.51 7.20
C ASP A 34 -7.95 9.76 5.89
N GLU A 35 -8.77 10.77 5.86
CA GLU A 35 -9.61 11.15 4.71
C GLU A 35 -8.96 12.27 3.87
N PHE A 36 -7.71 12.67 4.21
CA PHE A 36 -6.92 13.66 3.50
C PHE A 36 -7.62 15.02 3.28
N ASN A 37 -8.49 15.41 4.21
CA ASN A 37 -9.31 16.63 4.13
C ASN A 37 -8.52 17.93 4.37
N THR A 38 -7.30 17.83 4.91
CA THR A 38 -6.44 18.99 5.15
C THR A 38 -5.59 19.27 3.92
N GLU A 39 -5.77 20.42 3.29
CA GLU A 39 -4.99 20.81 2.11
C GLU A 39 -3.48 20.94 2.42
N GLY A 40 -2.66 20.58 1.46
CA GLY A 40 -1.20 20.70 1.52
C GLY A 40 -0.49 19.42 1.94
N ARG A 41 0.49 19.50 2.81
CA ARG A 41 1.28 18.34 3.22
C ARG A 41 0.51 17.43 4.17
N LEU A 42 0.82 16.13 4.10
CA LEU A 42 0.34 15.15 5.07
C LEU A 42 0.71 15.54 6.51
N SER A 43 -0.16 15.20 7.45
CA SER A 43 0.08 15.47 8.88
C SER A 43 1.37 14.78 9.37
N PRO A 44 2.36 15.52 9.85
CA PRO A 44 3.60 14.94 10.34
C PRO A 44 3.43 14.16 11.66
N SER A 45 2.28 14.24 12.31
CA SER A 45 1.96 13.40 13.48
C SER A 45 1.56 11.96 13.10
N VAL A 46 1.23 11.74 11.81
CA VAL A 46 0.76 10.45 11.30
C VAL A 46 1.72 9.90 10.24
N TRP A 47 2.23 10.75 9.35
CA TRP A 47 2.96 10.35 8.18
C TRP A 47 4.43 10.77 8.22
N ASN A 48 5.28 9.93 7.68
CA ASN A 48 6.65 10.22 7.30
C ASN A 48 6.78 10.16 5.78
N TYR A 49 7.82 10.80 5.25
CA TYR A 49 8.21 10.70 3.85
C TYR A 49 9.56 10.00 3.76
N GLU A 50 9.69 9.03 2.89
CA GLU A 50 10.99 8.54 2.47
C GLU A 50 11.67 9.56 1.57
N GLN A 51 13.02 9.60 1.59
CA GLN A 51 13.81 10.55 0.82
C GLN A 51 14.95 9.85 0.10
N GLY A 52 15.18 10.25 -1.15
CA GLY A 52 16.28 9.73 -1.94
C GLY A 52 15.98 8.48 -2.70
N TYR A 53 17.02 7.81 -3.16
CA TYR A 53 16.94 6.45 -3.68
C TYR A 53 16.93 5.46 -2.51
N VAL A 54 15.85 4.72 -2.32
CA VAL A 54 15.63 3.96 -1.08
C VAL A 54 15.89 2.46 -1.27
N ARG A 55 15.28 1.80 -2.27
CA ARG A 55 15.32 0.35 -2.45
C ARG A 55 15.31 -0.07 -3.93
N ASN A 56 15.58 -1.35 -4.19
CA ASN A 56 15.32 -2.06 -5.46
C ASN A 56 15.96 -1.43 -6.71
N GLU A 57 17.00 -0.60 -6.55
CA GLU A 57 17.61 0.18 -7.65
C GLU A 57 16.59 0.97 -8.48
N GLU A 58 15.48 1.34 -7.85
CA GLU A 58 14.39 2.09 -8.47
C GLU A 58 14.89 3.38 -9.11
N ALA A 59 14.22 3.80 -10.19
CA ALA A 59 14.66 4.96 -10.97
C ALA A 59 14.29 6.30 -10.34
N GLN A 60 13.27 6.32 -9.46
CA GLN A 60 12.77 7.56 -8.85
C GLN A 60 13.51 7.92 -7.57
N TRP A 61 13.73 9.22 -7.41
CA TRP A 61 14.07 9.84 -6.15
C TRP A 61 12.81 10.18 -5.37
N TYR A 62 12.66 9.67 -4.17
CA TYR A 62 11.55 10.00 -3.30
C TYR A 62 11.74 11.34 -2.61
N GLN A 63 10.66 12.11 -2.53
CA GLN A 63 10.65 13.40 -1.84
C GLN A 63 9.23 13.83 -1.44
N PRO A 64 9.11 14.68 -0.40
CA PRO A 64 7.81 15.15 0.07
C PRO A 64 7.01 15.98 -0.94
N ASP A 65 7.68 16.68 -1.85
CA ASP A 65 7.02 17.59 -2.81
C ASP A 65 6.19 16.88 -3.88
N ASN A 66 6.32 15.56 -3.96
CA ASN A 66 5.54 14.71 -4.86
C ASN A 66 4.29 14.12 -4.21
N ALA A 67 3.97 14.43 -2.95
CA ALA A 67 2.74 14.02 -2.29
C ALA A 67 2.05 15.20 -1.62
N VAL A 68 0.79 15.41 -1.95
CA VAL A 68 -0.02 16.53 -1.46
C VAL A 68 -1.45 16.09 -1.22
N CYS A 69 -2.04 16.57 -0.12
CA CYS A 69 -3.49 16.47 0.09
C CYS A 69 -4.18 17.60 -0.67
N LYS A 70 -5.09 17.26 -1.56
CA LYS A 70 -5.81 18.21 -2.39
C LYS A 70 -7.21 17.71 -2.72
N GLY A 71 -8.21 18.54 -2.41
CA GLY A 71 -9.61 18.25 -2.72
C GLY A 71 -10.13 16.97 -2.05
N GLY A 72 -9.66 16.65 -0.83
CA GLY A 72 -10.05 15.44 -0.10
C GLY A 72 -9.35 14.16 -0.60
N PHE A 73 -8.21 14.28 -1.25
CA PHE A 73 -7.41 13.16 -1.74
C PHE A 73 -5.94 13.34 -1.38
N LEU A 74 -5.25 12.25 -1.08
CA LEU A 74 -3.80 12.18 -1.19
C LEU A 74 -3.46 11.98 -2.68
N VAL A 75 -2.71 12.92 -3.24
CA VAL A 75 -2.21 12.85 -4.61
C VAL A 75 -0.71 12.62 -4.57
N ILE A 76 -0.25 11.49 -5.10
CA ILE A 76 1.16 11.16 -5.29
C ILE A 76 1.47 11.26 -6.78
N GLU A 77 2.45 12.08 -7.14
CA GLU A 77 2.86 12.31 -8.52
C GLU A 77 4.22 11.71 -8.81
N ALA A 78 4.31 10.93 -9.88
CA ALA A 78 5.60 10.62 -10.50
C ALA A 78 5.90 11.67 -11.57
N ARG A 79 7.07 12.30 -11.50
CA ARG A 79 7.49 13.38 -12.42
C ARG A 79 8.77 12.98 -13.12
N LYS A 80 8.87 13.27 -14.42
CA LYS A 80 10.13 13.22 -15.15
C LYS A 80 10.87 14.53 -14.95
N GLU A 81 12.08 14.43 -14.44
CA GLU A 81 12.94 15.59 -14.18
C GLU A 81 13.87 15.88 -15.38
N ARG A 82 14.38 17.11 -15.44
CA ARG A 82 15.37 17.51 -16.44
C ARG A 82 16.55 18.16 -15.75
N ASN A 83 17.76 17.66 -16.03
CA ASN A 83 19.02 18.21 -15.53
C ASN A 83 19.07 18.45 -14.01
N ARG A 84 18.34 17.62 -13.24
CA ARG A 84 18.35 17.70 -11.78
C ARG A 84 19.51 16.90 -11.24
N GLN A 85 20.48 17.57 -10.64
CA GLN A 85 21.66 16.95 -10.05
C GLN A 85 21.27 16.01 -8.90
N ASN A 86 21.91 14.86 -8.86
CA ASN A 86 21.85 13.97 -7.70
C ASN A 86 22.85 14.47 -6.63
N PRO A 87 22.39 14.92 -5.47
CA PRO A 87 23.27 15.44 -4.43
C PRO A 87 24.20 14.36 -3.83
N LEU A 88 23.93 13.09 -4.11
CA LEU A 88 24.72 11.95 -3.64
C LEU A 88 25.74 11.48 -4.69
N TYR A 89 25.75 12.08 -5.90
CA TYR A 89 26.58 11.60 -7.00
C TYR A 89 28.07 11.55 -6.67
N ILE A 90 28.68 10.41 -6.92
CA ILE A 90 30.12 10.18 -6.83
C ILE A 90 30.58 9.48 -8.11
N PRO A 91 31.41 10.12 -8.95
CA PRO A 91 31.92 9.46 -10.17
C PRO A 91 32.64 8.15 -9.87
N GLY A 92 32.25 7.09 -10.58
CA GLY A 92 32.84 5.75 -10.41
C GLY A 92 32.41 5.00 -9.15
N SER A 93 31.37 5.46 -8.45
CA SER A 93 30.80 4.73 -7.31
C SER A 93 30.16 3.41 -7.75
N ASN A 94 30.34 2.36 -6.93
CA ASN A 94 29.60 1.11 -7.06
C ASN A 94 28.28 1.10 -6.26
N ASP A 95 27.95 2.19 -5.57
CA ASP A 95 26.68 2.36 -4.89
C ASP A 95 25.67 2.93 -5.90
N TRP A 96 24.67 2.15 -6.26
CA TRP A 96 23.64 2.52 -7.24
C TRP A 96 22.92 3.84 -6.91
N ARG A 97 22.91 4.26 -5.65
CA ARG A 97 22.34 5.55 -5.20
C ARG A 97 23.21 6.73 -5.58
N LYS A 98 24.49 6.48 -5.83
CA LYS A 98 25.54 7.50 -6.07
C LYS A 98 26.09 7.47 -7.48
N GLU A 99 25.81 6.42 -8.26
CA GLU A 99 26.34 6.27 -9.63
C GLU A 99 25.65 7.20 -10.65
N ARG A 100 24.39 7.56 -10.39
CA ARG A 100 23.58 8.38 -11.29
C ARG A 100 23.89 9.86 -11.06
N GLU A 101 24.43 10.55 -12.06
CA GLU A 101 24.72 11.98 -11.99
C GLU A 101 23.46 12.83 -11.88
N PHE A 102 22.38 12.41 -12.56
CA PHE A 102 21.10 13.11 -12.58
C PHE A 102 19.98 12.28 -12.01
N ILE A 103 19.05 12.95 -11.34
CA ILE A 103 17.74 12.40 -10.95
C ILE A 103 16.83 12.55 -12.16
N GLU A 104 16.44 11.45 -12.77
CA GLU A 104 15.58 11.46 -13.95
C GLU A 104 14.09 11.44 -13.62
N TYR A 105 13.74 10.87 -12.48
CA TYR A 105 12.37 10.76 -11.99
C TYR A 105 12.30 11.10 -10.52
N THR A 106 11.18 11.73 -10.11
CA THR A 106 10.82 11.91 -8.71
C THR A 106 9.47 11.33 -8.43
N SER A 107 9.24 10.90 -7.21
CA SER A 107 7.95 10.41 -6.72
C SER A 107 7.87 10.63 -5.21
N SER A 108 6.88 10.05 -4.55
CA SER A 108 6.81 10.05 -3.11
C SER A 108 6.46 8.64 -2.60
N SER A 109 7.07 8.30 -1.48
CA SER A 109 6.70 7.16 -0.65
C SER A 109 6.38 7.69 0.74
N VAL A 110 5.21 7.39 1.25
CA VAL A 110 4.72 7.86 2.55
C VAL A 110 4.44 6.67 3.46
N THR A 111 4.76 6.80 4.73
CA THR A 111 4.66 5.71 5.69
C THR A 111 4.20 6.21 7.06
N THR A 112 3.51 5.34 7.81
CA THR A 112 3.09 5.60 9.19
C THR A 112 4.06 5.02 10.22
N ALA A 113 5.21 4.49 9.82
CA ALA A 113 6.18 3.83 10.69
C ALA A 113 6.53 4.66 11.93
N GLY A 114 6.46 4.04 13.11
CA GLY A 114 6.70 4.68 14.40
C GLY A 114 5.62 5.66 14.86
N LYS A 115 4.50 5.76 14.13
CA LYS A 115 3.40 6.68 14.44
C LYS A 115 2.04 5.99 14.52
N LYS A 116 1.71 5.17 13.54
CA LYS A 116 0.49 4.35 13.50
C LYS A 116 0.85 2.96 13.06
N GLU A 117 0.67 2.01 13.97
CA GLU A 117 0.94 0.61 13.77
C GLU A 117 -0.27 -0.19 14.25
N PHE A 118 -0.54 -1.29 13.58
CA PHE A 118 -1.72 -2.12 13.85
C PHE A 118 -1.33 -3.59 13.85
N LEU A 119 -1.90 -4.34 14.75
CA LEU A 119 -1.86 -5.79 14.74
C LEU A 119 -3.25 -6.30 14.44
N TYR A 120 -3.39 -7.01 13.29
CA TYR A 120 -4.65 -7.50 12.76
C TYR A 120 -5.64 -6.40 12.37
N GLY A 121 -6.76 -6.80 11.80
CA GLY A 121 -7.85 -5.93 11.45
C GLY A 121 -8.20 -5.91 9.96
N ARG A 122 -9.19 -5.10 9.62
CA ARG A 122 -9.54 -4.76 8.25
C ARG A 122 -8.90 -3.44 7.87
N PHE A 123 -8.17 -3.46 6.77
CA PHE A 123 -7.56 -2.28 6.16
C PHE A 123 -8.23 -2.02 4.82
N GLU A 124 -8.74 -0.81 4.62
CA GLU A 124 -9.37 -0.40 3.37
C GLU A 124 -8.74 0.88 2.86
N VAL A 125 -8.29 0.84 1.63
CA VAL A 125 -7.75 2.00 0.92
C VAL A 125 -8.55 2.20 -0.35
N ARG A 126 -9.24 3.33 -0.45
CA ARG A 126 -9.92 3.74 -1.68
C ARG A 126 -8.93 4.51 -2.54
N ALA A 127 -8.45 3.89 -3.61
CA ALA A 127 -7.43 4.48 -4.46
C ALA A 127 -7.68 4.25 -5.95
N ARG A 128 -7.21 5.20 -6.76
CA ARG A 128 -7.03 5.08 -8.20
C ARG A 128 -5.53 5.07 -8.47
N ILE A 129 -5.07 4.09 -9.24
CA ILE A 129 -3.65 3.87 -9.51
C ILE A 129 -3.26 4.24 -10.95
N PRO A 130 -2.03 4.72 -11.19
CA PRO A 130 -1.51 4.87 -12.54
C PRO A 130 -1.16 3.50 -13.13
N VAL A 131 -1.48 3.32 -14.42
CA VAL A 131 -1.19 2.06 -15.16
C VAL A 131 -0.27 2.31 -16.35
N ALA A 132 0.45 3.40 -16.36
CA ALA A 132 1.42 3.70 -17.41
C ALA A 132 2.61 2.72 -17.37
N LYS A 133 3.25 2.53 -18.53
CA LYS A 133 4.48 1.74 -18.59
C LYS A 133 5.55 2.34 -17.68
N GLY A 134 6.14 1.51 -16.83
CA GLY A 134 7.14 1.91 -15.83
C GLY A 134 6.56 2.46 -14.52
N ALA A 135 5.23 2.59 -14.39
CA ALA A 135 4.62 2.87 -13.11
C ALA A 135 4.70 1.62 -12.20
N TRP A 136 4.94 1.88 -10.92
CA TRP A 136 4.92 0.85 -9.86
C TRP A 136 4.26 1.44 -8.60
N PRO A 137 2.95 1.70 -8.61
CA PRO A 137 2.22 2.05 -7.41
C PRO A 137 2.07 0.83 -6.51
N ALA A 138 2.14 1.06 -5.19
CA ALA A 138 1.97 0.03 -4.18
C ALA A 138 1.19 0.54 -2.96
N ILE A 139 0.39 -0.33 -2.37
CA ILE A 139 -0.26 -0.18 -1.07
C ILE A 139 0.16 -1.41 -0.26
N TRP A 140 0.97 -1.22 0.75
CA TRP A 140 1.63 -2.31 1.43
C TRP A 140 1.93 -2.04 2.90
N THR A 141 2.30 -3.07 3.64
CA THR A 141 2.66 -2.99 5.04
C THR A 141 3.96 -3.76 5.31
N LEU A 142 4.71 -3.28 6.30
CA LEU A 142 5.86 -3.98 6.87
C LEU A 142 5.67 -4.13 8.38
N GLY A 143 6.19 -5.22 8.94
CA GLY A 143 6.34 -5.32 10.38
C GLY A 143 7.35 -4.31 10.92
N SER A 144 7.15 -3.84 12.14
CA SER A 144 7.93 -2.74 12.73
C SER A 144 8.98 -3.20 13.74
N ASN A 145 9.04 -4.48 14.09
CA ASN A 145 9.83 -5.00 15.21
C ASN A 145 11.08 -5.80 14.81
N MET A 146 11.30 -6.04 13.52
CA MET A 146 12.43 -6.78 12.97
C MET A 146 12.86 -6.19 11.64
N GLU A 147 14.03 -6.59 11.15
CA GLU A 147 14.48 -6.24 9.80
C GLU A 147 13.79 -7.10 8.74
N TRP A 148 13.62 -6.54 7.57
CA TRP A 148 13.13 -7.27 6.41
C TRP A 148 14.09 -8.39 6.01
N PRO A 149 13.60 -9.58 5.60
CA PRO A 149 12.21 -9.98 5.44
C PRO A 149 11.57 -10.63 6.68
N SER A 150 12.30 -10.71 7.81
CA SER A 150 11.81 -11.35 9.03
C SER A 150 10.65 -10.60 9.69
N CYS A 151 10.54 -9.30 9.43
CA CYS A 151 9.41 -8.49 9.90
C CYS A 151 8.09 -8.83 9.21
N GLY A 152 8.13 -9.53 8.06
CA GLY A 152 6.98 -9.74 7.19
C GLY A 152 6.63 -8.53 6.34
N GLU A 153 6.02 -8.79 5.19
CA GLU A 153 5.52 -7.80 4.23
C GLU A 153 4.18 -8.28 3.68
N ILE A 154 3.21 -7.39 3.55
CA ILE A 154 1.94 -7.68 2.89
C ILE A 154 1.69 -6.57 1.87
N ASP A 155 1.67 -6.94 0.60
CA ASP A 155 1.32 -6.04 -0.50
C ASP A 155 -0.16 -6.19 -0.78
N ILE A 156 -0.95 -5.24 -0.26
CA ILE A 156 -2.40 -5.22 -0.48
C ILE A 156 -2.68 -4.98 -1.96
N MET A 157 -1.82 -4.20 -2.61
CA MET A 157 -1.85 -3.93 -4.03
C MET A 157 -0.46 -3.55 -4.53
N GLU A 158 -0.05 -4.14 -5.63
CA GLU A 158 1.02 -3.64 -6.48
C GLU A 158 0.57 -3.67 -7.95
N TYR A 159 1.15 -2.80 -8.76
CA TYR A 159 1.02 -2.84 -10.21
C TYR A 159 2.39 -2.70 -10.86
N TYR A 160 2.75 -3.66 -11.70
CA TYR A 160 3.90 -3.56 -12.59
C TYR A 160 3.80 -4.52 -13.76
N GLN A 161 4.80 -4.48 -14.67
CA GLN A 161 4.84 -5.36 -15.83
C GLN A 161 5.70 -6.60 -15.58
N ILE A 162 5.10 -7.78 -15.68
CA ILE A 162 5.81 -9.06 -15.68
C ILE A 162 6.06 -9.44 -17.13
N LYS A 163 7.33 -9.50 -17.55
CA LYS A 163 7.73 -9.79 -18.95
C LYS A 163 7.01 -8.92 -19.98
N GLY A 164 6.82 -7.65 -19.65
CA GLY A 164 6.15 -6.68 -20.52
C GLY A 164 4.63 -6.71 -20.50
N VAL A 165 4.00 -7.58 -19.72
CA VAL A 165 2.54 -7.64 -19.53
C VAL A 165 2.18 -7.01 -18.21
N PRO A 166 1.26 -6.00 -18.19
CA PRO A 166 0.80 -5.37 -16.96
C PRO A 166 0.02 -6.35 -16.06
N HIS A 167 0.27 -6.29 -14.75
CA HIS A 167 -0.42 -7.09 -13.75
C HIS A 167 -0.80 -6.26 -12.53
N ILE A 168 -1.89 -6.64 -11.89
CA ILE A 168 -2.19 -6.31 -10.50
C ILE A 168 -1.74 -7.49 -9.64
N LEU A 169 -1.01 -7.20 -8.57
CA LEU A 169 -0.47 -8.22 -7.69
C LEU A 169 -0.95 -8.01 -6.25
N ALA A 170 -1.07 -9.11 -5.55
CA ALA A 170 -1.30 -9.20 -4.13
C ALA A 170 -0.32 -10.22 -3.55
N ASN A 171 0.50 -9.82 -2.58
CA ASN A 171 1.60 -10.65 -2.11
C ASN A 171 1.68 -10.67 -0.58
N ALA A 172 2.31 -11.72 -0.08
CA ALA A 172 2.84 -11.76 1.28
C ALA A 172 4.27 -12.32 1.25
N ALA A 173 5.17 -11.71 2.01
CA ALA A 173 6.53 -12.18 2.16
C ALA A 173 6.89 -12.36 3.63
N TRP A 174 7.76 -13.32 3.91
CA TRP A 174 8.28 -13.58 5.26
C TRP A 174 9.70 -14.13 5.22
N GLY A 175 10.41 -13.97 6.32
CA GLY A 175 11.78 -14.46 6.47
C GLY A 175 11.89 -15.98 6.47
N THR A 176 13.10 -16.45 6.18
CA THR A 176 13.49 -17.86 6.30
C THR A 176 14.58 -18.01 7.38
N ASP A 177 15.06 -19.22 7.55
CA ASP A 177 16.24 -19.55 8.37
C ASP A 177 17.56 -18.97 7.82
N LYS A 178 17.56 -18.48 6.58
CA LYS A 178 18.71 -17.80 5.98
C LYS A 178 18.58 -16.29 6.16
N GLN A 179 19.63 -15.66 6.62
CA GLN A 179 19.68 -14.19 6.68
C GLN A 179 19.34 -13.60 5.30
N TRP A 180 18.45 -12.61 5.28
CA TRP A 180 17.93 -11.96 4.07
C TRP A 180 17.17 -12.89 3.10
N GLY A 181 16.94 -14.14 3.48
CA GLY A 181 16.14 -15.07 2.72
C GLY A 181 14.65 -14.79 2.89
N ALA A 182 13.93 -14.54 1.79
CA ALA A 182 12.49 -14.35 1.79
C ALA A 182 11.77 -15.53 1.11
N LYS A 183 10.60 -15.88 1.64
CA LYS A 183 9.57 -16.66 0.95
C LYS A 183 8.42 -15.75 0.58
N TRP A 184 7.80 -16.04 -0.56
CA TRP A 184 6.71 -15.28 -1.11
C TRP A 184 5.50 -16.16 -1.39
N ASN A 185 4.32 -15.63 -1.10
CA ASN A 185 3.07 -16.10 -1.65
C ASN A 185 2.46 -14.97 -2.48
N SER A 186 2.32 -15.17 -3.77
CA SER A 186 1.97 -14.10 -4.71
C SER A 186 0.85 -14.54 -5.63
N LYS A 187 -0.13 -13.64 -5.83
CA LYS A 187 -1.13 -13.75 -6.88
C LYS A 187 -0.93 -12.59 -7.87
N ALA A 188 -0.62 -12.90 -9.12
CA ALA A 188 -0.50 -11.90 -10.18
C ALA A 188 -1.66 -12.09 -11.17
N THR A 189 -2.52 -11.08 -11.30
CA THR A 189 -3.65 -11.07 -12.22
C THR A 189 -3.33 -10.16 -13.39
N PRO A 190 -3.33 -10.65 -14.65
CA PRO A 190 -3.12 -9.80 -15.81
C PRO A 190 -4.11 -8.63 -15.83
N TYR A 191 -3.62 -7.42 -16.08
CA TYR A 191 -4.43 -6.20 -16.04
C TYR A 191 -5.61 -6.23 -17.03
N ILE A 192 -5.46 -6.95 -18.16
CA ILE A 192 -6.51 -7.15 -19.14
C ILE A 192 -7.79 -7.78 -18.52
N HIS A 193 -7.65 -8.62 -17.50
CA HIS A 193 -8.78 -9.22 -16.79
C HIS A 193 -9.79 -8.18 -16.26
N PHE A 194 -9.29 -7.02 -15.86
CA PHE A 194 -10.11 -5.92 -15.36
C PHE A 194 -10.65 -5.06 -16.50
N THR A 195 -9.83 -4.78 -17.50
CA THR A 195 -10.22 -3.88 -18.61
C THR A 195 -11.14 -4.53 -19.63
N GLU A 196 -11.17 -5.85 -19.76
CA GLU A 196 -12.18 -6.55 -20.54
C GLU A 196 -13.58 -6.39 -19.97
N LYS A 197 -13.71 -6.34 -18.65
CA LYS A 197 -14.98 -6.11 -17.94
C LYS A 197 -15.37 -4.63 -17.92
N ASP A 198 -14.37 -3.75 -17.80
CA ASP A 198 -14.55 -2.29 -17.69
C ASP A 198 -13.37 -1.54 -18.33
N PRO A 199 -13.52 -1.07 -19.58
CA PRO A 199 -12.45 -0.31 -20.26
C PRO A 199 -12.00 0.96 -19.51
N GLU A 200 -12.87 1.53 -18.67
CA GLU A 200 -12.61 2.72 -17.86
C GLU A 200 -12.03 2.39 -16.48
N TRP A 201 -11.66 1.14 -16.22
CA TRP A 201 -11.23 0.66 -14.90
C TRP A 201 -10.16 1.56 -14.28
N ALA A 202 -9.09 1.89 -14.99
CA ALA A 202 -7.98 2.70 -14.46
C ALA A 202 -8.38 4.16 -14.14
N SER A 203 -9.50 4.65 -14.66
CA SER A 203 -10.00 5.99 -14.39
C SER A 203 -10.83 6.08 -13.11
N LYS A 204 -11.18 4.94 -12.54
CA LYS A 204 -12.05 4.80 -11.37
C LYS A 204 -11.26 4.60 -10.08
N PHE A 205 -11.90 4.91 -8.96
CA PHE A 205 -11.40 4.53 -7.64
C PHE A 205 -11.90 3.13 -7.30
N HIS A 206 -11.02 2.32 -6.77
CA HIS A 206 -11.25 0.95 -6.32
C HIS A 206 -11.00 0.83 -4.83
N ILE A 207 -11.62 -0.16 -4.18
CA ILE A 207 -11.38 -0.48 -2.77
C ILE A 207 -10.38 -1.63 -2.69
N TRP A 208 -9.20 -1.32 -2.20
CA TRP A 208 -8.14 -2.28 -1.90
C TRP A 208 -8.25 -2.64 -0.43
N ARG A 209 -8.54 -3.92 -0.14
CA ARG A 209 -8.81 -4.36 1.22
C ARG A 209 -7.95 -5.52 1.63
N MET A 210 -7.50 -5.50 2.88
CA MET A 210 -6.91 -6.60 3.60
C MET A 210 -7.77 -6.91 4.82
N ASP A 211 -8.20 -8.17 4.97
CA ASP A 211 -8.71 -8.72 6.22
C ASP A 211 -7.62 -9.62 6.80
N TRP A 212 -7.13 -9.28 7.97
CA TRP A 212 -6.00 -9.94 8.61
C TRP A 212 -6.35 -10.29 10.06
N ASP A 213 -6.20 -11.56 10.40
CA ASP A 213 -6.30 -12.08 11.76
C ASP A 213 -5.10 -13.01 12.06
N GLU A 214 -5.13 -13.70 13.20
CA GLU A 214 -4.05 -14.60 13.62
C GLU A 214 -3.90 -15.87 12.77
N GLU A 215 -4.92 -16.22 11.98
CA GLU A 215 -4.95 -17.44 11.19
C GLU A 215 -4.72 -17.18 9.69
N VAL A 216 -5.21 -16.03 9.18
CA VAL A 216 -5.26 -15.80 7.74
C VAL A 216 -5.16 -14.33 7.35
N ILE A 217 -4.54 -14.10 6.19
CA ILE A 217 -4.59 -12.83 5.45
C ILE A 217 -5.42 -13.05 4.20
N LYS A 218 -6.44 -12.21 3.98
CA LYS A 218 -7.26 -12.20 2.77
C LYS A 218 -7.17 -10.84 2.12
N LEU A 219 -6.80 -10.81 0.85
CA LEU A 219 -6.64 -9.58 0.07
C LEU A 219 -7.75 -9.50 -0.98
N TYR A 220 -8.37 -8.33 -1.09
CA TYR A 220 -9.54 -8.12 -1.94
C TYR A 220 -9.39 -6.86 -2.79
N LEU A 221 -9.97 -6.91 -3.96
CA LEU A 221 -10.22 -5.77 -4.81
C LEU A 221 -11.71 -5.67 -5.09
N ASP A 222 -12.36 -4.55 -4.70
CA ASP A 222 -13.80 -4.33 -4.86
C ASP A 222 -14.65 -5.52 -4.37
N ASP A 223 -14.31 -6.08 -3.19
CA ASP A 223 -14.92 -7.27 -2.57
C ASP A 223 -14.63 -8.62 -3.26
N GLU A 224 -13.91 -8.67 -4.38
CA GLU A 224 -13.41 -9.91 -4.97
C GLU A 224 -12.10 -10.35 -4.30
N LEU A 225 -12.01 -11.63 -3.83
CA LEU A 225 -10.83 -12.25 -3.18
C LEU A 225 -9.75 -12.62 -4.20
#